data_c59a122f1b9c5704e9e9755a440c62bc
#
_entry.id   c59a122f1b9c5704e9e9755a440c62bc
#
_cell.length_a   1.000
_cell.length_b   1.000
_cell.length_c   1.000
_cell.angle_alpha   90.00
_cell.angle_beta   90.00
_cell.angle_gamma   90.00
#
_symmetry.space_group_name_H-M   'P 1'
#
loop_
_entity.id
_entity.type
_entity.pdbx_description
1 polymer ?
#
loop_
_entity_poly.entity_id
_entity_poly.type
_entity_poly.pdbx_seq_one_letter_code
_entity_poly.pdbx_strand_id
1 'polypeptide(L)'
;VYKRQDYLEAEDGAAAVELMRQRTDISLLLLDLMMPGMDGFDVLRVMKYHAWLDEIPVIVISAAEDTASIERAYDLGVTDYIRRPFERIMILRRVKNVLMLYAKQKRLTRLVTDQVYEKEHNSVLMISILSHVVEFRNSESGLHVLHIRTLTDLLLHRLVQKTDRYQLDESDIARISTASALHDIGKIVIPEEILNKPGRLTAEEFAIIKNHTVAGAQMLQDLGQAIAQDEPLLQVAHAICRWHHERWDGNGYPDRLKGDEIPIAAQVVALADVYDALTSERCYKHAYDHDTALRMILNGECGAFNPLLLDCLQKSSEQLRTELTRSEWDRGFRQETHPVSYTHLRAHETAANL
;
A
#
# COMPACT_ATOMS: atom_id res chain seq x y z
N VAL A 1 -35.25 -13.06 13.11
CA VAL A 1 -35.05 -12.00 14.11
C VAL A 1 -35.06 -10.67 13.36
N TYR A 2 -36.21 -9.97 13.34
CA TYR A 2 -36.29 -8.61 12.82
C TYR A 2 -35.59 -7.70 13.84
N LYS A 3 -34.37 -7.20 13.54
CA LYS A 3 -33.84 -6.08 14.26
C LYS A 3 -34.77 -4.89 14.09
N ARG A 4 -35.09 -4.22 15.18
CA ARG A 4 -35.83 -2.97 15.23
C ARG A 4 -35.20 -2.00 14.22
N GLN A 5 -35.96 -1.54 13.23
CA GLN A 5 -35.54 -0.47 12.34
C GLN A 5 -35.81 0.84 13.07
N ASP A 6 -34.80 1.66 13.23
CA ASP A 6 -34.96 3.01 13.75
C ASP A 6 -35.30 3.93 12.57
N TYR A 7 -36.37 4.70 12.72
CA TYR A 7 -36.81 5.67 11.72
C TYR A 7 -36.44 7.06 12.19
N LEU A 8 -35.91 7.85 11.26
CA LEU A 8 -35.70 9.27 11.45
C LEU A 8 -36.65 10.00 10.51
N GLU A 9 -37.27 11.05 10.98
CA GLU A 9 -38.17 11.90 10.20
C GLU A 9 -37.58 13.29 10.07
N ALA A 10 -37.66 13.87 8.88
CA ALA A 10 -37.29 15.24 8.58
C ALA A 10 -38.55 15.95 8.02
N GLU A 11 -38.87 17.11 8.51
CA GLU A 11 -40.04 17.89 8.11
C GLU A 11 -39.88 18.54 6.74
N ASP A 12 -38.63 18.82 6.33
CA ASP A 12 -38.27 19.41 5.04
C ASP A 12 -36.89 18.95 4.54
N GLY A 13 -36.50 19.40 3.35
CA GLY A 13 -35.23 19.03 2.75
C GLY A 13 -34.00 19.54 3.53
N ALA A 14 -34.11 20.70 4.16
CA ALA A 14 -32.99 21.26 4.94
C ALA A 14 -32.73 20.45 6.21
N ALA A 15 -33.78 20.04 6.91
CA ALA A 15 -33.69 19.14 8.06
C ALA A 15 -33.13 17.76 7.65
N ALA A 16 -33.53 17.24 6.50
CA ALA A 16 -33.00 15.96 5.97
C ALA A 16 -31.49 16.05 5.71
N VAL A 17 -31.01 17.11 5.07
CA VAL A 17 -29.58 17.34 4.81
C VAL A 17 -28.79 17.46 6.12
N GLU A 18 -29.32 18.18 7.12
CA GLU A 18 -28.68 18.32 8.42
C GLU A 18 -28.57 16.98 9.17
N LEU A 19 -29.62 16.16 9.13
CA LEU A 19 -29.58 14.80 9.68
C LEU A 19 -28.51 13.94 9.00
N MET A 20 -28.37 14.00 7.68
CA MET A 20 -27.37 13.26 6.93
C MET A 20 -25.93 13.76 7.25
N ARG A 21 -25.74 15.01 7.62
CA ARG A 21 -24.43 15.53 8.09
C ARG A 21 -24.05 15.01 9.46
N GLN A 22 -25.04 14.88 10.33
CA GLN A 22 -24.81 14.49 11.74
C GLN A 22 -24.74 12.98 11.93
N ARG A 23 -25.32 12.20 11.02
CA ARG A 23 -25.51 10.74 11.13
C ARG A 23 -24.85 10.01 9.97
N THR A 24 -23.95 9.11 10.30
CA THR A 24 -23.26 8.24 9.31
C THR A 24 -23.90 6.85 9.18
N ASP A 25 -24.94 6.57 9.98
CA ASP A 25 -25.59 5.26 10.05
C ASP A 25 -26.91 5.19 9.26
N ILE A 26 -27.21 6.20 8.44
CA ILE A 26 -28.39 6.22 7.57
C ILE A 26 -28.20 5.18 6.46
N SER A 27 -29.12 4.23 6.38
CA SER A 27 -29.06 3.11 5.44
C SER A 27 -29.89 3.29 4.19
N LEU A 28 -30.87 4.21 4.19
CA LEU A 28 -31.73 4.51 3.05
C LEU A 28 -32.48 5.82 3.33
N LEU A 29 -32.69 6.61 2.29
CA LEU A 29 -33.54 7.80 2.33
C LEU A 29 -34.85 7.54 1.53
N LEU A 30 -36.00 7.80 2.16
CA LEU A 30 -37.29 7.96 1.47
C LEU A 30 -37.53 9.44 1.29
N LEU A 31 -37.60 9.92 0.06
CA LEU A 31 -37.62 11.34 -0.27
C LEU A 31 -38.87 11.72 -1.05
N ASP A 32 -39.64 12.69 -0.55
CA ASP A 32 -40.64 13.37 -1.36
C ASP A 32 -40.00 14.45 -2.24
N LEU A 33 -40.40 14.57 -3.49
CA LEU A 33 -39.88 15.64 -4.37
C LEU A 33 -40.54 16.98 -4.08
N MET A 34 -41.78 16.97 -3.67
CA MET A 34 -42.62 18.17 -3.50
C MET A 34 -42.68 18.57 -2.02
N MET A 35 -41.69 19.29 -1.57
CA MET A 35 -41.62 19.83 -0.20
C MET A 35 -41.48 21.34 -0.22
N PRO A 36 -42.03 22.05 0.78
CA PRO A 36 -41.83 23.51 0.88
C PRO A 36 -40.38 23.83 1.23
N GLY A 37 -39.89 24.98 0.75
CA GLY A 37 -38.54 25.44 0.99
C GLY A 37 -37.51 24.72 0.12
N MET A 38 -36.70 23.83 0.71
CA MET A 38 -35.77 22.97 0.00
C MET A 38 -36.47 21.75 -0.55
N ASP A 39 -36.66 21.66 -1.88
CA ASP A 39 -37.35 20.55 -2.54
C ASP A 39 -36.48 19.26 -2.59
N GLY A 40 -37.07 18.13 -3.00
CA GLY A 40 -36.36 16.87 -3.08
C GLY A 40 -35.27 16.86 -4.12
N PHE A 41 -35.34 17.66 -5.19
CA PHE A 41 -34.28 17.80 -6.18
C PHE A 41 -33.09 18.56 -5.60
N ASP A 42 -33.33 19.55 -4.73
CA ASP A 42 -32.27 20.27 -4.00
C ASP A 42 -31.52 19.32 -3.07
N VAL A 43 -32.26 18.46 -2.34
CA VAL A 43 -31.64 17.42 -1.49
C VAL A 43 -30.74 16.49 -2.32
N LEU A 44 -31.25 15.99 -3.46
CA LEU A 44 -30.46 15.13 -4.35
C LEU A 44 -29.20 15.81 -4.87
N ARG A 45 -29.27 17.12 -5.22
CA ARG A 45 -28.07 17.88 -5.63
C ARG A 45 -27.03 17.97 -4.52
N VAL A 46 -27.45 18.22 -3.27
CA VAL A 46 -26.57 18.23 -2.12
C VAL A 46 -25.96 16.86 -1.87
N MET A 47 -26.74 15.79 -1.95
CA MET A 47 -26.26 14.42 -1.79
C MET A 47 -25.22 14.06 -2.87
N LYS A 48 -25.45 14.46 -4.12
CA LYS A 48 -24.51 14.25 -5.23
C LYS A 48 -23.20 15.03 -5.01
N TYR A 49 -23.30 16.29 -4.57
CA TYR A 49 -22.13 17.11 -4.28
C TYR A 49 -21.23 16.52 -3.17
N HIS A 50 -21.82 15.91 -2.16
CA HIS A 50 -21.11 15.25 -1.05
C HIS A 50 -20.81 13.77 -1.28
N ALA A 51 -21.11 13.22 -2.46
CA ALA A 51 -20.98 11.79 -2.79
C ALA A 51 -21.79 10.84 -1.87
N TRP A 52 -22.83 11.35 -1.18
CA TRP A 52 -23.67 10.52 -0.30
C TRP A 52 -24.54 9.53 -1.06
N LEU A 53 -24.83 9.77 -2.34
CA LEU A 53 -25.60 8.84 -3.19
C LEU A 53 -24.89 7.50 -3.41
N ASP A 54 -23.57 7.46 -3.27
CA ASP A 54 -22.78 6.23 -3.39
C ASP A 54 -22.97 5.31 -2.17
N GLU A 55 -23.31 5.90 -1.02
CA GLU A 55 -23.45 5.18 0.25
C GLU A 55 -24.91 5.02 0.71
N ILE A 56 -25.76 6.00 0.42
CA ILE A 56 -27.16 6.08 0.88
C ILE A 56 -28.10 5.97 -0.31
N PRO A 57 -28.73 4.82 -0.53
CA PRO A 57 -29.74 4.70 -1.59
C PRO A 57 -30.94 5.58 -1.31
N VAL A 58 -31.49 6.19 -2.37
CA VAL A 58 -32.64 7.06 -2.30
C VAL A 58 -33.82 6.42 -3.05
N ILE A 59 -34.92 6.31 -2.37
CA ILE A 59 -36.25 5.98 -2.99
C ILE A 59 -37.09 7.24 -2.95
N VAL A 60 -37.45 7.74 -4.11
CA VAL A 60 -38.35 8.89 -4.23
C VAL A 60 -39.80 8.44 -4.14
N ILE A 61 -40.61 9.17 -3.38
CA ILE A 61 -42.02 8.99 -3.27
C ILE A 61 -42.72 10.29 -3.68
N SER A 62 -43.37 10.33 -4.84
CA SER A 62 -43.99 11.57 -5.33
C SER A 62 -45.32 11.31 -6.05
N ALA A 63 -46.14 12.36 -6.07
CA ALA A 63 -47.39 12.43 -6.88
C ALA A 63 -47.11 12.96 -8.29
N ALA A 64 -45.87 13.32 -8.64
CA ALA A 64 -45.51 13.85 -9.96
C ALA A 64 -45.90 12.84 -11.06
N GLU A 65 -46.63 13.31 -12.04
CA GLU A 65 -47.15 12.47 -13.16
C GLU A 65 -46.29 12.62 -14.41
N ASP A 66 -45.41 13.64 -14.48
CA ASP A 66 -44.61 13.92 -15.65
C ASP A 66 -43.36 13.00 -15.71
N THR A 67 -43.12 12.47 -16.89
CA THR A 67 -41.95 11.61 -17.17
C THR A 67 -40.66 12.36 -16.98
N ALA A 68 -40.63 13.68 -17.22
CA ALA A 68 -39.47 14.50 -17.12
C ALA A 68 -38.93 14.61 -15.67
N SER A 69 -39.81 14.73 -14.69
CA SER A 69 -39.42 14.73 -13.26
C SER A 69 -38.84 13.38 -12.82
N ILE A 70 -39.38 12.28 -13.34
CA ILE A 70 -38.87 10.93 -13.06
C ILE A 70 -37.47 10.74 -13.68
N GLU A 71 -37.30 11.07 -14.95
CA GLU A 71 -36.01 11.00 -15.62
C GLU A 71 -34.97 11.86 -14.93
N ARG A 72 -35.30 13.10 -14.59
CA ARG A 72 -34.43 13.99 -13.84
C ARG A 72 -34.00 13.43 -12.48
N ALA A 73 -34.89 12.74 -11.76
CA ALA A 73 -34.56 12.11 -10.49
C ALA A 73 -33.55 10.97 -10.69
N TYR A 74 -33.72 10.12 -11.70
CA TYR A 74 -32.75 9.06 -12.04
C TYR A 74 -31.40 9.62 -12.52
N ASP A 75 -31.37 10.69 -13.31
CA ASP A 75 -30.13 11.37 -13.73
C ASP A 75 -29.34 11.95 -12.56
N LEU A 76 -30.02 12.29 -11.47
CA LEU A 76 -29.39 12.73 -10.24
C LEU A 76 -28.85 11.57 -9.38
N GLY A 77 -29.24 10.32 -9.68
CA GLY A 77 -28.73 9.13 -9.00
C GLY A 77 -29.72 8.48 -8.02
N VAL A 78 -31.01 8.72 -8.20
CA VAL A 78 -32.05 8.05 -7.40
C VAL A 78 -32.06 6.55 -7.71
N THR A 79 -32.17 5.74 -6.66
CA THR A 79 -32.14 4.27 -6.78
C THR A 79 -33.46 3.70 -7.25
N ASP A 80 -34.58 4.26 -6.78
CA ASP A 80 -35.91 3.81 -7.15
C ASP A 80 -36.96 4.95 -6.99
N TYR A 81 -38.12 4.81 -7.65
CA TYR A 81 -39.20 5.77 -7.65
C TYR A 81 -40.53 5.09 -7.35
N ILE A 82 -41.31 5.64 -6.43
CA ILE A 82 -42.67 5.14 -6.06
C ILE A 82 -43.68 6.24 -6.30
N ARG A 83 -44.63 5.95 -7.17
CA ARG A 83 -45.72 6.87 -7.48
C ARG A 83 -46.86 6.78 -6.45
N ARG A 84 -47.43 7.91 -6.08
CA ARG A 84 -48.72 7.96 -5.32
C ARG A 84 -49.92 7.85 -6.27
N PRO A 85 -51.03 7.18 -5.85
CA PRO A 85 -51.21 6.44 -4.59
C PRO A 85 -50.49 5.11 -4.61
N PHE A 86 -50.01 4.65 -3.45
CA PHE A 86 -49.26 3.40 -3.29
C PHE A 86 -49.83 2.52 -2.18
N GLU A 87 -49.65 1.23 -2.29
CA GLU A 87 -49.93 0.28 -1.23
C GLU A 87 -48.71 0.15 -0.28
N ARG A 88 -48.97 0.11 1.02
CA ARG A 88 -47.94 -0.02 2.05
C ARG A 88 -47.01 -1.22 1.79
N ILE A 89 -47.55 -2.33 1.32
CA ILE A 89 -46.77 -3.55 1.06
C ILE A 89 -45.77 -3.36 -0.07
N MET A 90 -46.07 -2.51 -1.05
CA MET A 90 -45.18 -2.20 -2.17
C MET A 90 -43.94 -1.42 -1.69
N ILE A 91 -44.15 -0.38 -0.85
CA ILE A 91 -43.05 0.38 -0.26
C ILE A 91 -42.13 -0.56 0.54
N LEU A 92 -42.72 -1.37 1.44
CA LEU A 92 -41.94 -2.27 2.29
C LEU A 92 -41.11 -3.26 1.47
N ARG A 93 -41.65 -3.79 0.37
CA ARG A 93 -40.93 -4.70 -0.53
C ARG A 93 -39.75 -3.99 -1.26
N ARG A 94 -40.01 -2.78 -1.79
CA ARG A 94 -38.97 -1.99 -2.48
C ARG A 94 -37.85 -1.59 -1.55
N VAL A 95 -38.19 -1.02 -0.40
CA VAL A 95 -37.21 -0.69 0.66
C VAL A 95 -36.36 -1.91 1.04
N LYS A 96 -37.01 -3.07 1.29
CA LYS A 96 -36.29 -4.29 1.62
C LYS A 96 -35.37 -4.74 0.50
N ASN A 97 -35.80 -4.68 -0.76
CA ASN A 97 -34.98 -5.08 -1.91
C ASN A 97 -33.80 -4.16 -2.10
N VAL A 98 -33.99 -2.85 -2.01
CA VAL A 98 -32.91 -1.85 -2.12
C VAL A 98 -31.90 -2.02 -0.98
N LEU A 99 -32.37 -2.11 0.26
CA LEU A 99 -31.49 -2.34 1.42
C LEU A 99 -30.67 -3.63 1.28
N MET A 100 -31.33 -4.71 0.80
CA MET A 100 -30.64 -5.99 0.60
C MET A 100 -29.58 -5.90 -0.51
N LEU A 101 -29.87 -5.19 -1.61
CA LEU A 101 -28.93 -4.99 -2.72
C LEU A 101 -27.70 -4.20 -2.27
N TYR A 102 -27.93 -3.07 -1.61
CA TYR A 102 -26.84 -2.24 -1.09
C TYR A 102 -26.01 -2.95 -0.01
N ALA A 103 -26.64 -3.69 0.88
CA ALA A 103 -25.94 -4.50 1.88
C ALA A 103 -25.04 -5.57 1.21
N LYS A 104 -25.53 -6.22 0.13
CA LYS A 104 -24.72 -7.17 -0.64
C LYS A 104 -23.55 -6.48 -1.35
N GLN A 105 -23.81 -5.35 -1.99
CA GLN A 105 -22.76 -4.56 -2.67
C GLN A 105 -21.66 -4.13 -1.67
N LYS A 106 -22.03 -3.53 -0.54
CA LYS A 106 -21.11 -3.11 0.51
C LYS A 106 -20.29 -4.29 1.06
N ARG A 107 -20.94 -5.45 1.23
CA ARG A 107 -20.25 -6.69 1.63
C ARG A 107 -19.26 -7.16 0.58
N LEU A 108 -19.63 -7.14 -0.71
CA LEU A 108 -18.73 -7.54 -1.80
C LEU A 108 -17.53 -6.61 -1.91
N THR A 109 -17.75 -5.29 -1.88
CA THR A 109 -16.67 -4.30 -1.89
C THR A 109 -15.69 -4.57 -0.74
N ARG A 110 -16.22 -4.75 0.48
CA ARG A 110 -15.37 -5.05 1.64
C ARG A 110 -14.58 -6.35 1.45
N LEU A 111 -15.22 -7.43 0.98
CA LEU A 111 -14.51 -8.70 0.75
C LEU A 111 -13.40 -8.56 -0.30
N VAL A 112 -13.65 -7.80 -1.38
CA VAL A 112 -12.62 -7.53 -2.40
C VAL A 112 -11.47 -6.72 -1.80
N THR A 113 -11.76 -5.67 -1.04
CA THR A 113 -10.72 -4.86 -0.38
C THR A 113 -9.91 -5.71 0.60
N ASP A 114 -10.58 -6.52 1.44
CA ASP A 114 -9.92 -7.40 2.39
C ASP A 114 -9.02 -8.42 1.67
N GLN A 115 -9.50 -9.02 0.56
CA GLN A 115 -8.71 -9.98 -0.24
C GLN A 115 -7.52 -9.34 -0.95
N VAL A 116 -7.67 -8.12 -1.47
CA VAL A 116 -6.55 -7.39 -2.09
C VAL A 116 -5.48 -7.11 -1.04
N TYR A 117 -5.88 -6.57 0.12
CA TYR A 117 -4.98 -6.30 1.23
C TYR A 117 -4.24 -7.57 1.71
N GLU A 118 -4.98 -8.67 1.90
CA GLU A 118 -4.40 -9.95 2.32
C GLU A 118 -3.40 -10.51 1.29
N LYS A 119 -3.72 -10.40 -0.01
CA LYS A 119 -2.84 -10.82 -1.09
C LYS A 119 -1.55 -10.01 -1.11
N GLU A 120 -1.63 -8.68 -0.98
CA GLU A 120 -0.47 -7.80 -0.95
C GLU A 120 0.39 -8.09 0.28
N HIS A 121 -0.22 -8.22 1.45
CA HIS A 121 0.49 -8.55 2.70
C HIS A 121 1.23 -9.89 2.59
N ASN A 122 0.58 -10.93 2.09
CA ASN A 122 1.19 -12.25 1.90
C ASN A 122 2.35 -12.20 0.90
N SER A 123 2.24 -11.44 -0.19
CA SER A 123 3.32 -11.27 -1.16
C SER A 123 4.55 -10.63 -0.54
N VAL A 124 4.36 -9.55 0.22
CA VAL A 124 5.43 -8.86 0.96
C VAL A 124 6.08 -9.79 1.99
N LEU A 125 5.28 -10.54 2.74
CA LEU A 125 5.77 -11.50 3.73
C LEU A 125 6.61 -12.59 3.07
N MET A 126 6.16 -13.18 1.97
CA MET A 126 6.90 -14.22 1.25
C MET A 126 8.23 -13.70 0.71
N ILE A 127 8.25 -12.51 0.12
CA ILE A 127 9.48 -11.87 -0.36
C ILE A 127 10.44 -11.64 0.82
N SER A 128 9.94 -11.12 1.95
CA SER A 128 10.76 -10.89 3.14
C SER A 128 11.35 -12.19 3.71
N ILE A 129 10.58 -13.28 3.72
CA ILE A 129 11.07 -14.60 4.15
C ILE A 129 12.17 -15.09 3.21
N LEU A 130 11.97 -15.01 1.89
CA LEU A 130 12.97 -15.46 0.91
C LEU A 130 14.26 -14.66 1.04
N SER A 131 14.18 -13.35 1.15
CA SER A 131 15.34 -12.47 1.33
C SER A 131 16.06 -12.79 2.64
N HIS A 132 15.31 -12.99 3.73
CA HIS A 132 15.88 -13.36 5.02
C HIS A 132 16.63 -14.72 4.97
N VAL A 133 16.11 -15.70 4.23
CA VAL A 133 16.81 -16.99 4.04
C VAL A 133 18.16 -16.80 3.34
N VAL A 134 18.23 -15.89 2.36
CA VAL A 134 19.50 -15.57 1.67
C VAL A 134 20.46 -14.84 2.60
N GLU A 135 19.99 -13.85 3.36
CA GLU A 135 20.80 -13.08 4.32
C GLU A 135 21.28 -13.91 5.50
N PHE A 136 20.50 -14.89 5.96
CA PHE A 136 20.91 -15.80 7.02
C PHE A 136 22.22 -16.52 6.69
N ARG A 137 22.48 -16.82 5.40
CA ARG A 137 23.77 -17.37 4.95
C ARG A 137 24.93 -16.38 5.11
N ASN A 138 24.63 -15.10 5.16
CA ASN A 138 25.61 -13.99 5.20
C ASN A 138 25.91 -13.51 6.63
N SER A 139 25.36 -14.16 7.65
CA SER A 139 25.43 -13.74 9.05
C SER A 139 24.91 -12.30 9.28
N GLU A 140 24.12 -11.77 8.34
CA GLU A 140 23.44 -10.48 8.47
C GLU A 140 22.18 -10.62 9.33
N SER A 141 21.84 -9.56 10.05
CA SER A 141 20.62 -9.55 10.86
C SER A 141 19.40 -9.49 9.96
N GLY A 142 18.37 -10.32 10.21
CA GLY A 142 17.10 -10.28 9.47
C GLY A 142 16.35 -8.93 9.52
N LEU A 143 16.97 -7.91 10.10
CA LEU A 143 16.52 -6.54 10.14
C LEU A 143 16.87 -5.77 8.87
N HIS A 144 17.95 -6.17 8.21
CA HIS A 144 18.46 -5.50 7.03
C HIS A 144 17.39 -5.34 5.95
N VAL A 145 16.71 -6.42 5.58
CA VAL A 145 15.61 -6.38 4.58
C VAL A 145 14.53 -5.37 4.95
N LEU A 146 14.12 -5.36 6.22
CA LEU A 146 13.09 -4.44 6.70
C LEU A 146 13.58 -2.99 6.67
N HIS A 147 14.83 -2.76 7.08
CA HIS A 147 15.44 -1.43 7.05
C HIS A 147 15.56 -0.91 5.61
N ILE A 148 16.09 -1.72 4.68
CA ILE A 148 16.20 -1.33 3.27
C ILE A 148 14.85 -0.95 2.69
N ARG A 149 13.81 -1.74 2.95
CA ARG A 149 12.45 -1.44 2.49
C ARG A 149 11.94 -0.11 3.06
N THR A 150 12.06 0.09 4.37
CA THR A 150 11.60 1.32 5.05
C THR A 150 12.36 2.54 4.57
N LEU A 151 13.69 2.44 4.43
CA LEU A 151 14.54 3.51 3.91
C LEU A 151 14.19 3.87 2.46
N THR A 152 13.99 2.85 1.62
CA THR A 152 13.60 3.03 0.21
C THR A 152 12.26 3.77 0.12
N ASP A 153 11.26 3.34 0.89
CA ASP A 153 9.94 3.96 0.94
C ASP A 153 10.01 5.44 1.34
N LEU A 154 10.67 5.74 2.45
CA LEU A 154 10.83 7.11 2.95
C LEU A 154 11.57 8.01 1.95
N LEU A 155 12.63 7.52 1.35
CA LEU A 155 13.41 8.29 0.38
C LEU A 155 12.62 8.57 -0.90
N LEU A 156 11.84 7.61 -1.39
CA LEU A 156 10.98 7.78 -2.57
C LEU A 156 9.85 8.78 -2.31
N HIS A 157 9.13 8.66 -1.19
CA HIS A 157 8.11 9.64 -0.82
C HIS A 157 8.68 11.05 -0.70
N ARG A 158 9.90 11.19 -0.18
CA ARG A 158 10.57 12.48 -0.12
C ARG A 158 10.98 13.00 -1.49
N LEU A 159 11.43 12.10 -2.35
CA LEU A 159 11.85 12.44 -3.71
C LEU A 159 10.68 12.98 -4.55
N VAL A 160 9.51 12.33 -4.54
CA VAL A 160 8.33 12.78 -5.30
C VAL A 160 7.76 14.10 -4.77
N GLN A 161 7.88 14.37 -3.46
CA GLN A 161 7.51 15.68 -2.90
C GLN A 161 8.45 16.81 -3.36
N LYS A 162 9.68 16.46 -3.77
CA LYS A 162 10.71 17.43 -4.14
C LYS A 162 10.76 17.71 -5.64
N THR A 163 10.46 16.73 -6.48
CA THR A 163 10.62 16.85 -7.94
C THR A 163 9.64 15.95 -8.69
N ASP A 164 9.10 16.47 -9.79
CA ASP A 164 8.26 15.73 -10.73
C ASP A 164 9.07 14.94 -11.78
N ARG A 165 10.41 14.93 -11.65
CA ARG A 165 11.31 14.34 -12.64
C ARG A 165 11.05 12.87 -12.91
N TYR A 166 10.69 12.10 -11.88
CA TYR A 166 10.60 10.63 -11.95
C TYR A 166 9.18 10.10 -12.11
N GLN A 167 8.15 10.95 -12.00
CA GLN A 167 6.72 10.61 -12.20
C GLN A 167 6.30 9.28 -11.56
N LEU A 168 6.70 9.05 -10.30
CA LEU A 168 6.35 7.86 -9.54
C LEU A 168 5.02 8.07 -8.82
N ASP A 169 4.09 7.15 -8.97
CA ASP A 169 2.88 7.10 -8.15
C ASP A 169 3.05 6.21 -6.90
N GLU A 170 2.03 6.17 -6.03
CA GLU A 170 2.05 5.34 -4.81
C GLU A 170 2.23 3.84 -5.10
N SER A 171 1.71 3.34 -6.25
CA SER A 171 1.88 1.96 -6.67
C SER A 171 3.33 1.67 -7.07
N ASP A 172 3.98 2.62 -7.74
CA ASP A 172 5.39 2.52 -8.11
C ASP A 172 6.29 2.54 -6.87
N ILE A 173 6.02 3.44 -5.92
CA ILE A 173 6.75 3.52 -4.65
C ILE A 173 6.62 2.20 -3.87
N ALA A 174 5.41 1.70 -3.69
CA ALA A 174 5.16 0.42 -3.00
C ALA A 174 5.85 -0.75 -3.70
N ARG A 175 5.87 -0.77 -5.04
CA ARG A 175 6.54 -1.80 -5.85
C ARG A 175 8.04 -1.75 -5.69
N ILE A 176 8.66 -0.56 -5.77
CA ILE A 176 10.11 -0.38 -5.59
C ILE A 176 10.51 -0.76 -4.17
N SER A 177 9.77 -0.30 -3.17
CA SER A 177 10.02 -0.62 -1.76
C SER A 177 9.91 -2.13 -1.48
N THR A 178 8.97 -2.83 -2.12
CA THR A 178 8.85 -4.28 -2.00
C THR A 178 9.98 -5.00 -2.73
N ALA A 179 10.32 -4.56 -3.94
CA ALA A 179 11.39 -5.14 -4.76
C ALA A 179 12.78 -4.94 -4.14
N SER A 180 12.98 -3.88 -3.33
CA SER A 180 14.26 -3.59 -2.67
C SER A 180 14.75 -4.74 -1.77
N ALA A 181 13.82 -5.51 -1.20
CA ALA A 181 14.13 -6.69 -0.41
C ALA A 181 14.91 -7.75 -1.19
N LEU A 182 14.81 -7.78 -2.52
CA LEU A 182 15.43 -8.78 -3.38
C LEU A 182 16.82 -8.34 -3.91
N HIS A 183 17.35 -7.17 -3.55
CA HIS A 183 18.58 -6.63 -4.12
C HIS A 183 19.75 -7.62 -4.07
N ASP A 184 19.84 -8.39 -3.02
CA ASP A 184 20.92 -9.32 -2.72
C ASP A 184 20.59 -10.81 -2.96
N ILE A 185 19.47 -11.12 -3.62
CA ILE A 185 19.02 -12.52 -3.86
C ILE A 185 20.10 -13.36 -4.55
N GLY A 186 20.93 -12.74 -5.37
CA GLY A 186 22.01 -13.41 -6.07
C GLY A 186 23.17 -13.86 -5.18
N LYS A 187 23.25 -13.45 -3.91
CA LYS A 187 24.24 -13.98 -2.95
C LYS A 187 24.08 -15.49 -2.73
N ILE A 188 22.95 -16.06 -3.12
CA ILE A 188 22.71 -17.51 -3.02
C ILE A 188 23.72 -18.35 -3.82
N VAL A 189 24.27 -17.82 -4.89
CA VAL A 189 25.26 -18.52 -5.73
C VAL A 189 26.71 -18.30 -5.30
N ILE A 190 26.95 -17.42 -4.32
CA ILE A 190 28.29 -17.12 -3.84
C ILE A 190 28.75 -18.23 -2.89
N PRO A 191 29.98 -18.79 -3.04
CA PRO A 191 30.53 -19.77 -2.12
C PRO A 191 30.62 -19.23 -0.70
N GLU A 192 30.23 -20.04 0.28
CA GLU A 192 30.15 -19.65 1.69
C GLU A 192 31.50 -19.24 2.26
N GLU A 193 32.58 -19.90 1.82
CA GLU A 193 33.94 -19.61 2.23
C GLU A 193 34.42 -18.19 1.84
N ILE A 194 33.85 -17.67 0.73
CA ILE A 194 34.15 -16.30 0.26
C ILE A 194 33.20 -15.32 0.94
N LEU A 195 31.90 -15.67 1.01
CA LEU A 195 30.86 -14.83 1.55
C LEU A 195 31.11 -14.50 3.04
N ASN A 196 31.52 -15.51 3.83
CA ASN A 196 31.74 -15.41 5.28
C ASN A 196 33.23 -15.37 5.64
N LYS A 197 34.10 -15.00 4.71
CA LYS A 197 35.55 -14.96 4.97
C LYS A 197 35.89 -13.98 6.10
N PRO A 198 36.52 -14.45 7.18
CA PRO A 198 36.99 -13.55 8.23
C PRO A 198 38.25 -12.78 7.76
N GLY A 199 38.07 -11.56 7.25
CA GLY A 199 39.15 -10.69 6.82
C GLY A 199 38.91 -10.06 5.45
N ARG A 200 39.99 -9.45 4.92
CA ARG A 200 39.89 -8.77 3.61
C ARG A 200 39.85 -9.78 2.46
N LEU A 201 38.95 -9.52 1.50
CA LEU A 201 38.88 -10.28 0.25
C LEU A 201 40.06 -9.95 -0.66
N THR A 202 40.54 -10.95 -1.42
CA THR A 202 41.42 -10.70 -2.55
C THR A 202 40.66 -10.05 -3.71
N ALA A 203 41.35 -9.58 -4.73
CA ALA A 203 40.70 -9.00 -5.91
C ALA A 203 39.84 -10.03 -6.66
N GLU A 204 40.30 -11.29 -6.71
CA GLU A 204 39.62 -12.40 -7.32
C GLU A 204 38.35 -12.79 -6.53
N GLU A 205 38.44 -12.89 -5.21
CA GLU A 205 37.31 -13.15 -4.32
C GLU A 205 36.27 -12.02 -4.39
N PHE A 206 36.71 -10.77 -4.44
CA PHE A 206 35.82 -9.65 -4.60
C PHE A 206 35.11 -9.66 -5.98
N ALA A 207 35.82 -10.11 -7.04
CA ALA A 207 35.19 -10.30 -8.35
C ALA A 207 34.07 -11.36 -8.31
N ILE A 208 34.27 -12.45 -7.53
CA ILE A 208 33.23 -13.47 -7.30
C ILE A 208 32.04 -12.87 -6.56
N ILE A 209 32.25 -12.10 -5.49
CA ILE A 209 31.16 -11.44 -4.77
C ILE A 209 30.37 -10.50 -5.68
N LYS A 210 31.04 -9.68 -6.49
CA LYS A 210 30.34 -8.78 -7.43
C LYS A 210 29.38 -9.49 -8.38
N ASN A 211 29.62 -10.78 -8.67
CA ASN A 211 28.74 -11.56 -9.54
C ASN A 211 27.32 -11.75 -8.98
N HIS A 212 27.08 -11.51 -7.67
CA HIS A 212 25.71 -11.62 -7.12
C HIS A 212 24.72 -10.70 -7.85
N THR A 213 25.16 -9.51 -8.30
CA THR A 213 24.30 -8.56 -9.02
C THR A 213 23.81 -9.14 -10.35
N VAL A 214 24.73 -9.74 -11.11
CA VAL A 214 24.41 -10.37 -12.40
C VAL A 214 23.63 -11.64 -12.22
N ALA A 215 24.03 -12.49 -11.28
CA ALA A 215 23.37 -13.77 -11.01
C ALA A 215 21.93 -13.57 -10.50
N GLY A 216 21.71 -12.63 -9.56
CA GLY A 216 20.39 -12.32 -9.07
C GLY A 216 19.47 -11.73 -10.15
N ALA A 217 19.98 -10.81 -10.97
CA ALA A 217 19.25 -10.28 -12.11
C ALA A 217 18.84 -11.38 -13.10
N GLN A 218 19.77 -12.31 -13.40
CA GLN A 218 19.47 -13.44 -14.29
C GLN A 218 18.40 -14.36 -13.71
N MET A 219 18.46 -14.69 -12.43
CA MET A 219 17.42 -15.48 -11.74
C MET A 219 16.03 -14.86 -11.85
N LEU A 220 15.94 -13.55 -11.64
CA LEU A 220 14.67 -12.81 -11.73
C LEU A 220 14.14 -12.76 -13.17
N GLN A 221 15.03 -12.61 -14.14
CA GLN A 221 14.70 -12.66 -15.56
C GLN A 221 14.19 -14.03 -15.99
N ASP A 222 14.87 -15.10 -15.60
CA ASP A 222 14.49 -16.48 -15.92
C ASP A 222 13.11 -16.81 -15.30
N LEU A 223 12.86 -16.35 -14.07
CA LEU A 223 11.57 -16.50 -13.42
C LEU A 223 10.46 -15.76 -14.19
N GLY A 224 10.69 -14.53 -14.61
CA GLY A 224 9.75 -13.76 -15.42
C GLY A 224 9.38 -14.46 -16.73
N GLN A 225 10.38 -15.02 -17.41
CA GLN A 225 10.17 -15.81 -18.63
C GLN A 225 9.39 -17.10 -18.37
N ALA A 226 9.67 -17.80 -17.27
CA ALA A 226 8.98 -19.04 -16.90
C ALA A 226 7.49 -18.84 -16.56
N ILE A 227 7.15 -17.69 -15.98
CA ILE A 227 5.76 -17.34 -15.63
C ILE A 227 4.99 -16.87 -16.87
N ALA A 228 5.68 -16.50 -17.95
CA ALA A 228 5.11 -15.96 -19.20
C ALA A 228 4.17 -14.76 -18.97
N GLN A 229 4.41 -13.99 -17.92
CA GLN A 229 3.68 -12.77 -17.56
C GLN A 229 4.69 -11.63 -17.38
N ASP A 230 4.28 -10.47 -17.86
CA ASP A 230 5.02 -9.25 -17.68
C ASP A 230 4.72 -8.71 -16.28
N GLU A 231 5.45 -9.23 -15.26
CA GLU A 231 5.27 -8.87 -13.85
C GLU A 231 6.12 -7.64 -13.52
N PRO A 232 5.50 -6.45 -13.32
CA PRO A 232 6.23 -5.21 -13.07
C PRO A 232 7.15 -5.28 -11.84
N LEU A 233 6.79 -6.07 -10.83
CA LEU A 233 7.62 -6.29 -9.64
C LEU A 233 8.95 -6.96 -9.99
N LEU A 234 8.94 -7.98 -10.86
CA LEU A 234 10.15 -8.69 -11.27
C LEU A 234 11.08 -7.82 -12.12
N GLN A 235 10.51 -6.94 -12.97
CA GLN A 235 11.30 -5.98 -13.75
C GLN A 235 12.03 -5.00 -12.86
N VAL A 236 11.34 -4.44 -11.87
CA VAL A 236 11.93 -3.51 -10.90
C VAL A 236 12.97 -4.23 -10.04
N ALA A 237 12.66 -5.43 -9.55
CA ALA A 237 13.59 -6.25 -8.77
C ALA A 237 14.86 -6.62 -9.57
N HIS A 238 14.71 -6.97 -10.86
CA HIS A 238 15.84 -7.19 -11.77
C HIS A 238 16.75 -5.94 -11.86
N ALA A 239 16.16 -4.77 -12.09
CA ALA A 239 16.90 -3.53 -12.19
C ALA A 239 17.64 -3.19 -10.87
N ILE A 240 16.98 -3.35 -9.74
CA ILE A 240 17.58 -3.15 -8.42
C ILE A 240 18.73 -4.14 -8.21
N CYS A 241 18.49 -5.44 -8.41
CA CYS A 241 19.46 -6.48 -8.20
C CYS A 241 20.73 -6.26 -9.05
N ARG A 242 20.56 -5.88 -10.31
CA ARG A 242 21.68 -5.68 -11.23
C ARG A 242 22.48 -4.43 -10.91
N TRP A 243 21.82 -3.31 -10.52
CA TRP A 243 22.44 -1.99 -10.55
C TRP A 243 22.51 -1.27 -9.19
N HIS A 244 22.15 -1.88 -8.07
CA HIS A 244 22.25 -1.23 -6.75
C HIS A 244 23.70 -0.95 -6.31
N HIS A 245 24.70 -1.55 -6.95
CA HIS A 245 26.12 -1.24 -6.75
C HIS A 245 26.71 -0.31 -7.83
N GLU A 246 25.90 0.20 -8.74
CA GLU A 246 26.32 1.29 -9.61
C GLU A 246 26.53 2.57 -8.80
N ARG A 247 27.38 3.45 -9.27
CA ARG A 247 27.68 4.71 -8.63
C ARG A 247 27.42 5.87 -9.57
N TRP A 248 26.94 6.97 -9.03
CA TRP A 248 26.55 8.16 -9.80
C TRP A 248 27.68 8.67 -10.72
N ASP A 249 28.92 8.49 -10.33
CA ASP A 249 30.12 8.88 -11.07
C ASP A 249 30.56 7.86 -12.15
N GLY A 250 29.92 6.70 -12.25
CA GLY A 250 30.26 5.61 -13.18
C GLY A 250 31.34 4.67 -12.70
N ASN A 251 31.79 4.78 -11.44
CA ASN A 251 32.81 3.89 -10.85
C ASN A 251 32.18 2.65 -10.16
N GLY A 252 30.90 2.40 -10.39
CA GLY A 252 30.18 1.24 -9.88
C GLY A 252 30.39 -0.04 -10.68
N TYR A 253 29.57 -1.02 -10.43
CA TYR A 253 29.50 -2.31 -11.16
C TYR A 253 28.08 -2.83 -11.21
N PRO A 254 27.70 -3.72 -12.15
CA PRO A 254 28.55 -4.45 -13.11
C PRO A 254 28.79 -3.70 -14.43
N ASP A 255 27.89 -2.79 -14.83
CA ASP A 255 27.84 -2.21 -16.18
C ASP A 255 28.49 -0.83 -16.27
N ARG A 256 28.87 -0.23 -15.13
CA ARG A 256 29.49 1.11 -15.00
C ARG A 256 28.58 2.23 -15.53
N LEU A 257 27.30 2.11 -15.27
CA LEU A 257 26.32 3.15 -15.58
C LEU A 257 26.60 4.43 -14.82
N LYS A 258 26.28 5.58 -15.43
CA LYS A 258 26.57 6.88 -14.86
C LYS A 258 25.32 7.77 -14.80
N GLY A 259 25.14 8.46 -13.69
CA GLY A 259 24.07 9.43 -13.54
C GLY A 259 22.68 8.79 -13.76
N ASP A 260 21.91 9.36 -14.68
CA ASP A 260 20.54 8.92 -14.99
C ASP A 260 20.43 7.64 -15.82
N GLU A 261 21.55 7.10 -16.29
CA GLU A 261 21.56 5.76 -16.88
C GLU A 261 21.20 4.68 -15.84
N ILE A 262 21.48 4.97 -14.54
CA ILE A 262 21.10 4.11 -13.44
C ILE A 262 19.62 4.28 -13.14
N PRO A 263 18.77 3.25 -13.18
CA PRO A 263 17.37 3.36 -12.82
C PRO A 263 17.17 3.92 -11.40
N ILE A 264 16.20 4.81 -11.22
CA ILE A 264 15.99 5.48 -9.92
C ILE A 264 15.77 4.49 -8.78
N ALA A 265 15.10 3.36 -9.03
CA ALA A 265 14.92 2.29 -8.06
C ALA A 265 16.27 1.75 -7.53
N ALA A 266 17.21 1.51 -8.43
CA ALA A 266 18.55 1.05 -8.05
C ALA A 266 19.36 2.13 -7.31
N GLN A 267 19.23 3.40 -7.71
CA GLN A 267 19.89 4.52 -7.04
C GLN A 267 19.43 4.68 -5.58
N VAL A 268 18.13 4.59 -5.34
CA VAL A 268 17.55 4.73 -3.99
C VAL A 268 17.97 3.56 -3.12
N VAL A 269 17.91 2.33 -3.64
CA VAL A 269 18.32 1.12 -2.89
C VAL A 269 19.83 1.14 -2.60
N ALA A 270 20.66 1.59 -3.54
CA ALA A 270 22.10 1.77 -3.30
C ALA A 270 22.42 2.70 -2.12
N LEU A 271 21.64 3.78 -1.99
CA LEU A 271 21.79 4.73 -0.87
C LEU A 271 21.27 4.12 0.43
N ALA A 272 20.12 3.43 0.39
CA ALA A 272 19.54 2.76 1.54
C ALA A 272 20.44 1.66 2.09
N ASP A 273 21.02 0.83 1.22
CA ASP A 273 21.95 -0.25 1.58
C ASP A 273 23.20 0.31 2.26
N VAL A 274 23.83 1.33 1.69
CA VAL A 274 25.00 1.95 2.30
C VAL A 274 24.66 2.57 3.66
N TYR A 275 23.51 3.23 3.79
CA TYR A 275 23.12 3.81 5.07
C TYR A 275 22.90 2.73 6.13
N ASP A 276 22.16 1.66 5.81
CA ASP A 276 21.96 0.53 6.74
C ASP A 276 23.28 -0.18 7.07
N ALA A 277 24.16 -0.39 6.08
CA ALA A 277 25.47 -0.97 6.29
C ALA A 277 26.38 -0.16 7.24
N LEU A 278 26.16 1.14 7.35
CA LEU A 278 26.87 2.01 8.28
C LEU A 278 26.26 2.00 9.68
N THR A 279 24.94 1.95 9.78
CA THR A 279 24.18 2.11 11.04
C THR A 279 23.81 0.80 11.72
N SER A 280 23.97 -0.35 11.05
CA SER A 280 23.70 -1.68 11.62
C SER A 280 24.97 -2.34 12.18
N GLU A 281 24.84 -3.05 13.32
CA GLU A 281 25.89 -3.89 13.88
C GLU A 281 26.18 -5.06 12.94
N ARG A 282 27.46 -5.28 12.62
CA ARG A 282 27.92 -6.44 11.84
C ARG A 282 29.02 -7.18 12.59
N CYS A 283 29.19 -8.47 12.34
CA CYS A 283 30.15 -9.33 13.03
C CYS A 283 31.60 -8.77 13.07
N TYR A 284 31.93 -7.89 12.15
CA TYR A 284 33.27 -7.34 11.98
C TYR A 284 33.37 -5.83 12.16
N LYS A 285 32.25 -5.14 12.48
CA LYS A 285 32.21 -3.68 12.54
C LYS A 285 31.11 -3.20 13.47
N HIS A 286 31.47 -2.34 14.43
CA HIS A 286 30.49 -1.61 15.22
C HIS A 286 29.72 -0.62 14.35
N ALA A 287 28.41 -0.47 14.65
CA ALA A 287 27.56 0.51 14.02
C ALA A 287 28.11 1.93 14.26
N TYR A 288 28.11 2.75 13.22
CA TYR A 288 28.27 4.19 13.40
C TYR A 288 26.96 4.79 13.90
N ASP A 289 27.07 5.87 14.67
CA ASP A 289 25.91 6.67 14.99
C ASP A 289 25.34 7.34 13.71
N HIS A 290 24.07 7.69 13.78
CA HIS A 290 23.32 8.27 12.67
C HIS A 290 24.03 9.49 12.04
N ASP A 291 24.51 10.42 12.86
CA ASP A 291 25.12 11.67 12.38
C ASP A 291 26.46 11.42 11.69
N THR A 292 27.21 10.44 12.18
CA THR A 292 28.47 10.01 11.57
C THR A 292 28.22 9.31 10.24
N ALA A 293 27.27 8.39 10.15
CA ALA A 293 26.87 7.70 8.92
C ALA A 293 26.41 8.71 7.84
N LEU A 294 25.54 9.64 8.23
CA LEU A 294 25.06 10.70 7.34
C LEU A 294 26.20 11.55 6.80
N ARG A 295 27.10 12.00 7.67
CA ARG A 295 28.28 12.81 7.29
C ARG A 295 29.19 12.05 6.31
N MET A 296 29.49 10.77 6.54
CA MET A 296 30.29 9.94 5.66
C MET A 296 29.69 9.82 4.25
N ILE A 297 28.38 9.61 4.17
CA ILE A 297 27.67 9.54 2.90
C ILE A 297 27.70 10.88 2.17
N LEU A 298 27.40 11.99 2.85
CA LEU A 298 27.39 13.33 2.27
C LEU A 298 28.78 13.79 1.80
N ASN A 299 29.84 13.37 2.49
CA ASN A 299 31.22 13.64 2.10
C ASN A 299 31.72 12.74 0.96
N GLY A 300 30.93 11.77 0.49
CA GLY A 300 31.34 10.86 -0.59
C GLY A 300 32.32 9.76 -0.17
N GLU A 301 32.52 9.53 1.13
CA GLU A 301 33.44 8.48 1.65
C GLU A 301 32.94 7.05 1.29
N CYS A 302 31.63 6.92 1.02
CA CYS A 302 30.97 5.65 0.67
C CYS A 302 30.65 5.52 -0.83
N GLY A 303 31.19 6.40 -1.66
CA GLY A 303 30.92 6.49 -3.10
C GLY A 303 30.02 7.65 -3.48
N ALA A 304 29.83 7.85 -4.78
CA ALA A 304 29.03 8.94 -5.32
C ALA A 304 27.56 8.53 -5.49
N PHE A 305 26.66 9.35 -5.00
CA PHE A 305 25.20 9.17 -5.10
C PHE A 305 24.54 10.35 -5.82
N ASN A 306 23.30 10.16 -6.28
CA ASN A 306 22.50 11.21 -6.87
C ASN A 306 22.33 12.39 -5.88
N PRO A 307 22.69 13.62 -6.26
CA PRO A 307 22.59 14.79 -5.37
C PRO A 307 21.16 15.05 -4.85
N LEU A 308 20.11 14.70 -5.64
CA LEU A 308 18.71 14.81 -5.20
C LEU A 308 18.41 13.85 -4.05
N LEU A 309 18.92 12.61 -4.12
CA LEU A 309 18.75 11.61 -3.07
C LEU A 309 19.55 11.95 -1.82
N LEU A 310 20.75 12.52 -1.95
CA LEU A 310 21.52 13.00 -0.81
C LEU A 310 20.77 14.11 -0.05
N ASP A 311 20.15 15.04 -0.75
CA ASP A 311 19.33 16.07 -0.11
C ASP A 311 18.05 15.46 0.52
N CYS A 312 17.43 14.46 -0.10
CA CYS A 312 16.30 13.73 0.50
C CYS A 312 16.73 13.03 1.78
N LEU A 313 17.87 12.33 1.78
CA LEU A 313 18.44 11.65 2.96
C LEU A 313 18.68 12.65 4.10
N GLN A 314 19.34 13.77 3.81
CA GLN A 314 19.64 14.80 4.80
C GLN A 314 18.38 15.39 5.43
N LYS A 315 17.34 15.68 4.62
CA LYS A 315 16.07 16.25 5.09
C LYS A 315 15.17 15.27 5.82
N SER A 316 15.40 14.00 5.63
CA SER A 316 14.63 12.91 6.28
C SER A 316 15.36 12.34 7.50
N SER A 317 16.50 12.89 7.90
CA SER A 317 17.40 12.30 8.89
C SER A 317 16.75 11.98 10.24
N GLU A 318 15.95 12.89 10.80
CA GLU A 318 15.22 12.67 12.05
C GLU A 318 14.12 11.62 11.92
N GLN A 319 13.40 11.59 10.79
CA GLN A 319 12.38 10.60 10.52
C GLN A 319 13.00 9.20 10.36
N LEU A 320 14.11 9.10 9.63
CA LEU A 320 14.87 7.86 9.45
C LEU A 320 15.36 7.30 10.78
N ARG A 321 15.93 8.15 11.63
CA ARG A 321 16.35 7.78 12.98
C ARG A 321 15.20 7.22 13.80
N THR A 322 14.04 7.88 13.77
CA THR A 322 12.85 7.45 14.52
C THR A 322 12.30 6.13 14.03
N GLU A 323 12.16 5.95 12.72
CA GLU A 323 11.57 4.74 12.13
C GLU A 323 12.47 3.51 12.29
N LEU A 324 13.78 3.65 12.15
CA LEU A 324 14.71 2.55 12.35
C LEU A 324 14.76 2.11 13.82
N THR A 325 14.82 3.05 14.76
CA THR A 325 14.75 2.76 16.20
C THR A 325 13.40 2.11 16.56
N ARG A 326 12.31 2.54 15.95
CA ARG A 326 10.97 2.00 16.17
C ARG A 326 10.84 0.56 15.65
N SER A 327 11.45 0.25 14.51
CA SER A 327 11.47 -1.11 13.94
C SER A 327 12.22 -2.09 14.84
N GLU A 328 13.19 -1.65 15.61
CA GLU A 328 13.89 -2.45 16.63
C GLU A 328 13.03 -2.70 17.87
N TRP A 329 12.22 -1.75 18.31
CA TRP A 329 11.39 -1.85 19.52
C TRP A 329 10.04 -2.53 19.30
N ASP A 330 9.38 -2.33 18.16
CA ASP A 330 8.03 -2.84 17.87
C ASP A 330 7.95 -4.36 17.63
N ARG A 331 9.07 -5.08 17.59
CA ARG A 331 9.10 -6.54 17.52
C ARG A 331 8.74 -7.23 18.82
N GLY A 332 8.77 -6.54 19.93
CA GLY A 332 8.37 -7.09 21.23
C GLY A 332 6.86 -7.05 21.50
N PHE A 333 6.08 -6.18 20.83
CA PHE A 333 4.74 -5.85 21.31
C PHE A 333 3.71 -5.36 20.25
N ARG A 334 3.77 -5.83 18.99
CA ARG A 334 2.58 -5.76 18.14
C ARG A 334 1.97 -7.15 17.94
N GLN A 335 1.30 -7.67 18.93
CA GLN A 335 -0.06 -8.13 18.72
C GLN A 335 -0.85 -6.92 18.25
N GLU A 336 -0.99 -6.75 16.95
CA GLU A 336 -1.99 -5.86 16.41
C GLU A 336 -3.35 -6.39 16.85
N THR A 337 -3.87 -5.82 17.90
CA THR A 337 -5.27 -5.89 18.25
C THR A 337 -6.05 -5.04 17.24
N HIS A 338 -6.09 -5.45 15.99
CA HIS A 338 -7.30 -5.29 15.22
C HIS A 338 -8.29 -6.30 15.83
N PRO A 339 -9.46 -5.86 16.32
CA PRO A 339 -10.49 -6.78 16.71
C PRO A 339 -11.04 -7.43 15.44
N VAL A 340 -10.33 -8.42 14.92
CA VAL A 340 -10.95 -9.47 14.13
C VAL A 340 -11.83 -10.19 15.13
N SER A 341 -13.12 -9.84 15.13
CA SER A 341 -14.11 -10.56 15.93
C SER A 341 -14.12 -12.02 15.43
N TYR A 342 -13.41 -12.86 16.15
CA TYR A 342 -13.51 -14.32 16.07
C TYR A 342 -14.90 -14.76 16.54
N THR A 343 -15.96 -14.43 15.82
CA THR A 343 -17.33 -14.86 16.12
C THR A 343 -17.86 -15.88 15.12
N HIS A 344 -17.02 -16.45 14.25
CA HIS A 344 -17.47 -17.43 13.26
C HIS A 344 -16.88 -18.85 13.39
N LEU A 345 -16.12 -19.17 14.42
CA LEU A 345 -15.56 -20.52 14.63
C LEU A 345 -16.21 -21.33 15.77
N ARG A 346 -17.37 -20.90 16.29
CA ARG A 346 -18.13 -21.68 17.29
C ARG A 346 -19.53 -22.13 16.86
N ALA A 347 -19.85 -22.11 15.57
CA ALA A 347 -21.18 -22.54 15.08
C ALA A 347 -21.19 -23.93 14.42
N HIS A 348 -20.09 -24.67 14.40
CA HIS A 348 -20.03 -26.00 13.78
C HIS A 348 -19.77 -27.18 14.71
N GLU A 349 -19.64 -26.97 16.01
CA GLU A 349 -19.41 -28.09 16.96
C GLU A 349 -20.63 -28.49 17.82
N THR A 350 -21.82 -27.94 17.59
CA THR A 350 -23.03 -28.29 18.35
C THR A 350 -24.14 -28.97 17.52
N ALA A 351 -23.86 -29.45 16.32
CA ALA A 351 -24.82 -30.19 15.49
C ALA A 351 -24.44 -31.67 15.26
N ALA A 352 -23.51 -32.22 16.03
CA ALA A 352 -23.11 -33.64 15.89
C ALA A 352 -23.37 -34.49 17.13
N ASN A 353 -24.22 -34.03 18.07
CA ASN A 353 -24.70 -34.87 19.17
C ASN A 353 -26.14 -34.45 19.55
N LEU A 354 -27.10 -34.93 18.78
CA LEU A 354 -28.46 -35.30 19.19
C LEU A 354 -29.10 -36.13 18.08
#